data_72050451e2196c0956a067b740e3685f
#
_entry.id   72050451e2196c0956a067b740e3685f
#
_cell.length_a   1.000
_cell.length_b   1.000
_cell.length_c   1.000
_cell.angle_alpha   90.00
_cell.angle_beta   90.00
_cell.angle_gamma   90.00
#
_symmetry.space_group_name_H-M   'P 1'
#
loop_
_entity.id
_entity.type
_entity.pdbx_description
1 polymer ?
#
loop_
_entity_poly.entity_id
_entity_poly.type
_entity_poly.pdbx_seq_one_letter_code
_entity_poly.pdbx_strand_id
1 'polypeptide(L)'
;MQAMLILGAEITNPLQITAIGVLIAILFLVSIVGVLGWMLRLPKETEHVRIATKAVRFVNKLGNILVPLLGRNEATDRIVALAAQMARQRNGRVEFLAAIEVPFTLPLNAHVEHDEKVALEVLGRAESVAAQCGARNAVQVSKRILKARDVGAAIVHEAEEQLVDLVLLANTPVRVRGSVQQIDPAIEYVMRNAPCEVLVLSQGRTGVRSKDGENTTHESTTATLASR
;
A
#
# COMPACT_ATOMS: atom_id res chain seq x y z
N MET A 1 -24.97 -41.64 53.67
CA MET A 1 -24.10 -40.94 54.67
C MET A 1 -23.17 -41.91 55.42
N GLN A 2 -22.97 -43.13 54.95
CA GLN A 2 -22.13 -44.18 55.61
C GLN A 2 -20.93 -44.64 54.75
N ALA A 3 -20.75 -44.13 53.53
CA ALA A 3 -19.62 -44.50 52.64
C ALA A 3 -18.36 -43.60 52.83
N MET A 4 -18.47 -42.54 53.61
CA MET A 4 -17.36 -41.56 53.80
C MET A 4 -16.56 -41.78 55.06
N LEU A 5 -16.96 -42.77 55.89
CA LEU A 5 -16.35 -43.06 57.19
C LEU A 5 -15.41 -44.29 57.17
N ILE A 6 -15.32 -45.02 56.03
CA ILE A 6 -14.48 -46.23 55.95
C ILE A 6 -13.06 -45.92 55.37
N LEU A 7 -12.85 -44.71 54.83
CA LEU A 7 -11.56 -44.35 54.23
C LEU A 7 -10.57 -43.69 55.24
N GLY A 8 -10.96 -43.54 56.49
CA GLY A 8 -10.20 -42.82 57.49
C GLY A 8 -9.41 -43.66 58.52
N ALA A 9 -9.45 -45.00 58.45
CA ALA A 9 -9.02 -45.82 59.59
C ALA A 9 -7.88 -46.80 59.35
N GLU A 10 -7.09 -46.72 58.30
CA GLU A 10 -5.89 -47.58 58.15
C GLU A 10 -4.65 -46.88 57.59
N ILE A 11 -4.39 -45.66 57.96
CA ILE A 11 -3.11 -45.01 57.61
C ILE A 11 -2.30 -44.82 58.92
N THR A 12 -1.89 -45.88 59.54
CA THR A 12 -1.07 -45.84 60.73
C THR A 12 0.37 -46.33 60.57
N ASN A 13 0.81 -46.61 59.37
CA ASN A 13 2.20 -46.89 59.05
C ASN A 13 2.94 -45.67 58.52
N PRO A 14 3.94 -45.08 59.17
CA PRO A 14 4.69 -43.92 58.69
C PRO A 14 5.31 -44.15 57.32
N LEU A 15 5.63 -45.41 56.95
CA LEU A 15 6.15 -45.81 55.65
C LEU A 15 5.08 -45.68 54.52
N GLN A 16 3.80 -45.89 54.82
CA GLN A 16 2.72 -45.73 53.79
C GLN A 16 2.44 -44.25 53.54
N ILE A 17 2.49 -43.40 54.57
CA ILE A 17 2.29 -41.96 54.43
C ILE A 17 3.40 -41.35 53.59
N THR A 18 4.65 -41.79 53.77
CA THR A 18 5.78 -41.31 52.94
C THR A 18 5.69 -41.83 51.50
N ALA A 19 5.25 -43.06 51.28
CA ALA A 19 5.08 -43.62 49.94
C ALA A 19 3.96 -42.90 49.17
N ILE A 20 2.83 -42.61 49.78
CA ILE A 20 1.71 -41.85 49.17
C ILE A 20 2.15 -40.41 48.87
N GLY A 21 2.90 -39.76 49.79
CA GLY A 21 3.43 -38.41 49.59
C GLY A 21 4.39 -38.34 48.40
N VAL A 22 5.28 -39.33 48.27
CA VAL A 22 6.21 -39.43 47.13
C VAL A 22 5.44 -39.62 45.80
N LEU A 23 4.42 -40.47 45.82
CA LEU A 23 3.59 -40.72 44.59
C LEU A 23 2.86 -39.48 44.15
N ILE A 24 2.27 -38.72 45.08
CA ILE A 24 1.60 -37.43 44.79
C ILE A 24 2.63 -36.41 44.24
N ALA A 25 3.82 -36.33 44.86
CA ALA A 25 4.86 -35.42 44.39
C ALA A 25 5.32 -35.73 42.95
N ILE A 26 5.49 -37.02 42.61
CA ILE A 26 5.86 -37.48 41.28
C ILE A 26 4.74 -37.11 40.26
N LEU A 27 3.49 -37.32 40.62
CA LEU A 27 2.34 -37.03 39.76
C LEU A 27 2.23 -35.53 39.51
N PHE A 28 2.48 -34.73 40.52
CA PHE A 28 2.51 -33.26 40.38
C PHE A 28 3.68 -32.79 39.52
N LEU A 29 4.83 -33.39 39.66
CA LEU A 29 6.02 -33.09 38.84
C LEU A 29 5.79 -33.45 37.36
N VAL A 30 5.20 -34.63 37.09
CA VAL A 30 4.83 -35.05 35.70
C VAL A 30 3.80 -34.11 35.13
N SER A 31 2.81 -33.66 35.91
CA SER A 31 1.81 -32.68 35.47
C SER A 31 2.45 -31.35 35.10
N ILE A 32 3.36 -30.83 35.93
CA ILE A 32 4.09 -29.57 35.64
C ILE A 32 4.93 -29.71 34.37
N VAL A 33 5.69 -30.79 34.23
CA VAL A 33 6.51 -31.05 33.04
C VAL A 33 5.62 -31.19 31.78
N GLY A 34 4.48 -31.86 31.92
CA GLY A 34 3.50 -32.00 30.84
C GLY A 34 2.93 -30.65 30.39
N VAL A 35 2.55 -29.80 31.33
CA VAL A 35 2.02 -28.45 31.01
C VAL A 35 3.12 -27.56 30.42
N LEU A 36 4.33 -27.59 30.99
CA LEU A 36 5.47 -26.86 30.43
C LEU A 36 5.81 -27.35 29.02
N GLY A 37 5.84 -28.66 28.81
CA GLY A 37 6.10 -29.27 27.49
C GLY A 37 5.01 -28.92 26.48
N TRP A 38 3.74 -28.80 26.92
CA TRP A 38 2.65 -28.34 26.07
C TRP A 38 2.76 -26.85 25.76
N MET A 39 3.15 -26.02 26.72
CA MET A 39 3.32 -24.58 26.57
C MET A 39 4.56 -24.24 25.73
N LEU A 40 5.64 -25.04 25.82
CA LEU A 40 6.86 -24.91 25.01
C LEU A 40 6.74 -25.53 23.61
N ARG A 41 5.67 -26.27 23.32
CA ARG A 41 5.31 -26.55 21.93
C ARG A 41 4.88 -25.24 21.30
N LEU A 42 5.87 -24.43 20.87
CA LEU A 42 5.64 -23.25 20.07
C LEU A 42 4.66 -23.62 18.94
N PRO A 43 3.59 -22.85 18.76
CA PRO A 43 2.79 -23.01 17.56
C PRO A 43 3.75 -22.91 16.38
N LYS A 44 3.74 -23.90 15.49
CA LYS A 44 4.45 -23.83 14.21
C LYS A 44 4.21 -22.45 13.65
N GLU A 45 5.28 -21.75 13.29
CA GLU A 45 5.20 -20.40 12.69
C GLU A 45 3.98 -20.34 11.77
N THR A 46 3.00 -19.58 12.21
CA THR A 46 1.74 -19.48 11.50
C THR A 46 2.05 -18.99 10.10
N GLU A 47 1.39 -19.53 9.10
CA GLU A 47 1.56 -19.20 7.68
C GLU A 47 1.57 -17.68 7.42
N HIS A 48 0.94 -16.91 8.30
CA HIS A 48 0.94 -15.45 8.33
C HIS A 48 2.35 -14.82 8.51
N VAL A 49 3.22 -15.43 9.32
CA VAL A 49 4.60 -14.94 9.49
C VAL A 49 5.42 -15.21 8.24
N ARG A 50 5.19 -16.33 7.55
CA ARG A 50 5.84 -16.64 6.27
C ARG A 50 5.39 -15.71 5.16
N ILE A 51 4.11 -15.34 5.13
CA ILE A 51 3.56 -14.37 4.16
C ILE A 51 4.15 -12.98 4.44
N ALA A 52 4.19 -12.56 5.70
CA ALA A 52 4.78 -11.29 6.10
C ALA A 52 6.28 -11.21 5.76
N THR A 53 7.05 -12.27 6.01
CA THR A 53 8.49 -12.31 5.66
C THR A 53 8.71 -12.33 4.15
N LYS A 54 7.85 -13.00 3.38
CA LYS A 54 7.89 -12.93 1.91
C LYS A 54 7.57 -11.52 1.42
N ALA A 55 6.52 -10.88 1.96
CA ALA A 55 6.15 -9.52 1.60
C ALA A 55 7.27 -8.51 1.92
N VAL A 56 7.91 -8.62 3.09
CA VAL A 56 9.05 -7.76 3.47
C VAL A 56 10.27 -8.00 2.56
N ARG A 57 10.58 -9.24 2.23
CA ARG A 57 11.66 -9.55 1.27
C ARG A 57 11.37 -9.00 -0.12
N PHE A 58 10.12 -9.12 -0.56
CA PHE A 58 9.66 -8.60 -1.83
C PHE A 58 9.82 -7.08 -1.87
N VAL A 59 9.27 -6.40 -0.87
CA VAL A 59 9.39 -4.94 -0.73
C VAL A 59 10.85 -4.47 -0.68
N ASN A 60 11.77 -5.24 -0.09
CA ASN A 60 13.20 -4.92 -0.06
C ASN A 60 13.93 -5.10 -1.40
N LYS A 61 13.33 -5.79 -2.37
CA LYS A 61 13.93 -6.07 -3.67
C LYS A 61 13.63 -5.00 -4.72
N LEU A 62 12.68 -4.10 -4.45
CA LEU A 62 12.26 -3.06 -5.38
C LEU A 62 13.33 -1.96 -5.46
N GLY A 63 14.29 -2.10 -6.37
CA GLY A 63 15.39 -1.15 -6.58
C GLY A 63 15.12 -0.16 -7.71
N ASN A 64 14.48 -0.61 -8.79
CA ASN A 64 14.22 0.18 -10.00
C ASN A 64 12.74 0.53 -10.08
N ILE A 65 12.41 1.82 -10.02
CA ILE A 65 11.04 2.31 -10.05
C ILE A 65 10.82 3.14 -11.30
N LEU A 66 9.79 2.78 -12.09
CA LEU A 66 9.34 3.55 -13.25
C LEU A 66 8.07 4.33 -12.88
N VAL A 67 8.06 5.62 -13.20
CA VAL A 67 6.92 6.52 -12.95
C VAL A 67 6.48 7.14 -14.26
N PRO A 68 5.52 6.55 -14.97
CA PRO A 68 4.90 7.17 -16.13
C PRO A 68 4.05 8.37 -15.71
N LEU A 69 4.34 9.51 -16.34
CA LEU A 69 3.66 10.78 -16.10
C LEU A 69 2.61 10.99 -17.19
N LEU A 70 1.39 10.52 -16.96
CA LEU A 70 0.28 10.58 -17.92
C LEU A 70 -0.48 11.92 -17.89
N GLY A 71 -0.02 12.88 -17.11
CA GLY A 71 -0.69 14.17 -17.04
C GLY A 71 -0.12 15.08 -15.96
N ARG A 72 -0.62 16.31 -15.96
CA ARG A 72 -0.22 17.38 -15.05
C ARG A 72 -1.28 17.58 -13.98
N ASN A 73 -1.22 16.77 -12.93
CA ASN A 73 -2.21 16.80 -11.87
C ASN A 73 -1.60 16.54 -10.49
N GLU A 74 -2.35 16.83 -9.45
CA GLU A 74 -1.94 16.62 -8.06
C GLU A 74 -1.65 15.14 -7.72
N ALA A 75 -2.35 14.22 -8.40
CA ALA A 75 -2.08 12.79 -8.22
C ALA A 75 -0.68 12.41 -8.73
N THR A 76 -0.24 13.04 -9.83
CA THR A 76 1.11 12.87 -10.36
C THR A 76 2.17 13.36 -9.37
N ASP A 77 1.98 14.52 -8.75
CA ASP A 77 2.91 15.02 -7.74
C ASP A 77 3.02 14.09 -6.53
N ARG A 78 1.89 13.56 -6.07
CA ARG A 78 1.87 12.60 -4.94
C ARG A 78 2.60 11.30 -5.27
N ILE A 79 2.43 10.78 -6.47
CA ILE A 79 3.07 9.52 -6.87
C ILE A 79 4.58 9.72 -7.07
N VAL A 80 4.99 10.86 -7.58
CA VAL A 80 6.41 11.25 -7.69
C VAL A 80 7.05 11.34 -6.30
N ALA A 81 6.37 11.99 -5.34
CA ALA A 81 6.83 12.08 -3.96
C ALA A 81 6.96 10.69 -3.31
N LEU A 82 5.99 9.82 -3.54
CA LEU A 82 6.01 8.44 -3.05
C LEU A 82 7.19 7.66 -3.67
N ALA A 83 7.37 7.73 -4.99
CA ALA A 83 8.48 7.08 -5.69
C ALA A 83 9.83 7.52 -5.16
N ALA A 84 10.02 8.84 -5.01
CA ALA A 84 11.25 9.42 -4.48
C ALA A 84 11.53 8.95 -3.04
N GLN A 85 10.51 8.89 -2.19
CA GLN A 85 10.64 8.41 -0.82
C GLN A 85 10.98 6.92 -0.76
N MET A 86 10.31 6.09 -1.58
CA MET A 86 10.58 4.65 -1.66
C MET A 86 12.00 4.37 -2.14
N ALA A 87 12.43 5.04 -3.21
CA ALA A 87 13.78 4.89 -3.74
C ALA A 87 14.87 5.35 -2.75
N ARG A 88 14.62 6.46 -2.03
CA ARG A 88 15.53 6.94 -1.00
C ARG A 88 15.77 5.94 0.12
N GLN A 89 14.71 5.27 0.57
CA GLN A 89 14.82 4.27 1.64
C GLN A 89 15.66 3.06 1.25
N ARG A 90 15.88 2.85 -0.07
CA ARG A 90 16.52 1.65 -0.62
C ARG A 90 17.75 1.91 -1.45
N ASN A 91 18.19 3.16 -1.54
CA ASN A 91 19.25 3.59 -2.47
C ASN A 91 18.95 3.12 -3.91
N GLY A 92 17.67 3.19 -4.29
CA GLY A 92 17.17 2.72 -5.58
C GLY A 92 17.26 3.79 -6.67
N ARG A 93 16.78 3.43 -7.86
CA ARG A 93 16.70 4.30 -9.04
C ARG A 93 15.24 4.63 -9.33
N VAL A 94 14.96 5.88 -9.70
CA VAL A 94 13.65 6.31 -10.21
C VAL A 94 13.81 6.83 -11.62
N GLU A 95 12.99 6.34 -12.51
CA GLU A 95 12.86 6.85 -13.87
C GLU A 95 11.52 7.51 -14.07
N PHE A 96 11.54 8.80 -14.43
CA PHE A 96 10.35 9.54 -14.83
C PHE A 96 10.19 9.47 -16.34
N LEU A 97 9.08 8.90 -16.79
CA LEU A 97 8.77 8.70 -18.18
C LEU A 97 7.59 9.59 -18.60
N ALA A 98 7.82 10.55 -19.49
CA ALA A 98 6.75 11.28 -20.12
C ALA A 98 6.44 10.63 -21.48
N ALA A 99 5.23 10.09 -21.63
CA ALA A 99 4.80 9.48 -22.89
C ALA A 99 3.97 10.46 -23.72
N ILE A 100 4.35 10.63 -24.98
CA ILE A 100 3.65 11.44 -25.97
C ILE A 100 2.95 10.51 -26.94
N GLU A 101 1.61 10.58 -26.99
CA GLU A 101 0.84 9.85 -27.97
C GLU A 101 0.91 10.54 -29.33
N VAL A 102 1.44 9.83 -30.33
CA VAL A 102 1.55 10.34 -31.71
C VAL A 102 0.40 9.76 -32.55
N PRO A 103 -0.49 10.59 -33.13
CA PRO A 103 -1.57 10.14 -34.00
C PRO A 103 -1.05 9.34 -35.19
N PHE A 104 -1.85 8.39 -35.70
CA PHE A 104 -1.48 7.55 -36.84
C PHE A 104 -1.27 8.35 -38.16
N THR A 105 -1.78 9.56 -38.20
CA THR A 105 -1.62 10.47 -39.34
C THR A 105 -0.23 11.08 -39.47
N LEU A 106 0.55 11.05 -38.38
CA LEU A 106 1.90 11.59 -38.34
C LEU A 106 2.94 10.47 -38.27
N PRO A 107 4.17 10.65 -38.78
CA PRO A 107 5.27 9.72 -38.49
C PRO A 107 5.64 9.72 -37.01
N LEU A 108 6.12 8.59 -36.49
CA LEU A 108 6.42 8.44 -35.05
C LEU A 108 7.50 9.41 -34.57
N ASN A 109 8.41 9.82 -35.46
CA ASN A 109 9.46 10.79 -35.20
C ASN A 109 9.03 12.24 -35.46
N ALA A 110 7.75 12.51 -35.72
CA ALA A 110 7.27 13.86 -35.92
C ALA A 110 7.57 14.75 -34.72
N HIS A 111 7.96 16.00 -35.01
CA HIS A 111 8.07 17.01 -33.99
C HIS A 111 6.70 17.55 -33.61
N VAL A 112 6.26 17.25 -32.42
CA VAL A 112 5.03 17.77 -31.82
C VAL A 112 5.44 18.76 -30.74
N GLU A 113 5.82 19.98 -31.18
CA GLU A 113 6.42 21.00 -30.28
C GLU A 113 5.60 21.27 -29.03
N HIS A 114 4.28 21.28 -29.14
CA HIS A 114 3.41 21.56 -28.00
C HIS A 114 3.52 20.44 -26.95
N ASP A 115 3.40 19.19 -27.38
CA ASP A 115 3.40 18.04 -26.47
C ASP A 115 4.80 17.78 -25.88
N GLU A 116 5.85 18.06 -26.66
CA GLU A 116 7.23 18.01 -26.18
C GLU A 116 7.49 19.05 -25.09
N LYS A 117 6.99 20.28 -25.25
CA LYS A 117 7.08 21.32 -24.20
C LYS A 117 6.34 20.92 -22.94
N VAL A 118 5.11 20.40 -23.09
CA VAL A 118 4.32 19.91 -21.96
C VAL A 118 5.04 18.76 -21.25
N ALA A 119 5.60 17.82 -22.00
CA ALA A 119 6.35 16.69 -21.44
C ALA A 119 7.58 17.17 -20.65
N LEU A 120 8.32 18.14 -21.18
CA LEU A 120 9.48 18.73 -20.48
C LEU A 120 9.07 19.46 -19.21
N GLU A 121 7.96 20.20 -19.20
CA GLU A 121 7.44 20.86 -18.01
C GLU A 121 7.04 19.86 -16.93
N VAL A 122 6.34 18.78 -17.32
CA VAL A 122 5.91 17.73 -16.40
C VAL A 122 7.10 17.02 -15.79
N LEU A 123 8.12 16.70 -16.59
CA LEU A 123 9.38 16.10 -16.13
C LEU A 123 10.15 17.05 -15.19
N GLY A 124 10.23 18.35 -15.51
CA GLY A 124 10.88 19.35 -14.66
C GLY A 124 10.16 19.51 -13.30
N ARG A 125 8.82 19.48 -13.32
CA ARG A 125 8.02 19.49 -12.09
C ARG A 125 8.25 18.24 -11.26
N ALA A 126 8.24 17.06 -11.87
CA ALA A 126 8.51 15.80 -11.18
C ALA A 126 9.89 15.79 -10.53
N GLU A 127 10.92 16.26 -11.24
CA GLU A 127 12.26 16.41 -10.67
C GLU A 127 12.29 17.36 -9.47
N SER A 128 11.57 18.48 -9.54
CA SER A 128 11.48 19.44 -8.45
C SER A 128 10.80 18.83 -7.21
N VAL A 129 9.71 18.10 -7.39
CA VAL A 129 9.00 17.40 -6.32
C VAL A 129 9.90 16.31 -5.71
N ALA A 130 10.56 15.51 -6.53
CA ALA A 130 11.49 14.48 -6.07
C ALA A 130 12.65 15.08 -5.28
N ALA A 131 13.21 16.20 -5.73
CA ALA A 131 14.28 16.91 -5.03
C ALA A 131 13.84 17.42 -3.65
N GLN A 132 12.60 17.93 -3.52
CA GLN A 132 12.03 18.35 -2.23
C GLN A 132 11.84 17.18 -1.27
N CYS A 133 11.55 15.98 -1.78
CA CYS A 133 11.48 14.76 -0.97
C CYS A 133 12.84 14.17 -0.57
N GLY A 134 13.95 14.90 -0.84
CA GLY A 134 15.30 14.48 -0.47
C GLY A 134 15.96 13.49 -1.41
N ALA A 135 15.44 13.34 -2.63
CA ALA A 135 16.01 12.45 -3.65
C ALA A 135 17.31 13.00 -4.28
N ARG A 136 17.64 14.28 -4.06
CA ARG A 136 18.73 14.99 -4.75
C ARG A 136 20.10 14.32 -4.61
N ASN A 137 20.40 13.69 -3.49
CA ASN A 137 21.72 13.12 -3.19
C ASN A 137 21.71 11.61 -2.91
N ALA A 138 20.52 11.00 -2.80
CA ALA A 138 20.38 9.62 -2.34
C ALA A 138 19.75 8.71 -3.38
N VAL A 139 19.26 9.24 -4.51
CA VAL A 139 18.51 8.49 -5.51
C VAL A 139 19.02 8.86 -6.90
N GLN A 140 19.26 7.85 -7.73
CA GLN A 140 19.49 8.08 -9.16
C GLN A 140 18.15 8.41 -9.82
N VAL A 141 18.00 9.66 -10.27
CA VAL A 141 16.82 10.12 -11.01
C VAL A 141 17.18 10.20 -12.48
N SER A 142 16.46 9.48 -13.33
CA SER A 142 16.53 9.58 -14.79
C SER A 142 15.23 10.14 -15.35
N LYS A 143 15.30 10.80 -16.49
CA LYS A 143 14.15 11.38 -17.19
C LYS A 143 14.17 10.92 -18.65
N ARG A 144 13.03 10.53 -19.17
CA ARG A 144 12.90 10.11 -20.56
C ARG A 144 11.58 10.61 -21.15
N ILE A 145 11.62 10.98 -22.42
CA ILE A 145 10.44 11.25 -23.23
C ILE A 145 10.32 10.11 -24.23
N LEU A 146 9.16 9.50 -24.29
CA LEU A 146 8.85 8.40 -25.19
C LEU A 146 7.70 8.80 -26.10
N LYS A 147 7.89 8.65 -27.43
CA LYS A 147 6.84 8.85 -28.44
C LYS A 147 6.29 7.49 -28.82
N ALA A 148 4.98 7.31 -28.69
CA ALA A 148 4.34 6.05 -28.98
C ALA A 148 2.96 6.23 -29.63
N ARG A 149 2.46 5.20 -30.29
CA ARG A 149 1.07 5.12 -30.78
C ARG A 149 0.12 4.69 -29.69
N ASP A 150 0.60 3.78 -28.86
CA ASP A 150 -0.08 3.25 -27.70
C ASP A 150 0.81 3.47 -26.48
N VAL A 151 0.38 4.36 -25.61
CA VAL A 151 1.12 4.75 -24.40
C VAL A 151 1.25 3.58 -23.43
N GLY A 152 0.18 2.78 -23.30
CA GLY A 152 0.20 1.63 -22.38
C GLY A 152 1.21 0.58 -22.81
N ALA A 153 1.24 0.23 -24.10
CA ALA A 153 2.19 -0.72 -24.65
C ALA A 153 3.64 -0.23 -24.54
N ALA A 154 3.85 1.06 -24.76
CA ALA A 154 5.16 1.67 -24.67
C ALA A 154 5.71 1.68 -23.23
N ILE A 155 4.85 1.92 -22.23
CA ILE A 155 5.24 1.83 -20.83
C ILE A 155 5.64 0.40 -20.44
N VAL A 156 4.88 -0.60 -20.90
CA VAL A 156 5.19 -2.02 -20.64
C VAL A 156 6.53 -2.39 -21.27
N HIS A 157 6.74 -2.00 -22.52
CA HIS A 157 8.00 -2.26 -23.22
C HIS A 157 9.21 -1.61 -22.51
N GLU A 158 9.06 -0.37 -22.07
CA GLU A 158 10.11 0.32 -21.32
C GLU A 158 10.38 -0.37 -19.97
N ALA A 159 9.33 -0.84 -19.28
CA ALA A 159 9.48 -1.58 -18.03
C ALA A 159 10.26 -2.91 -18.22
N GLU A 160 10.06 -3.58 -19.36
CA GLU A 160 10.83 -4.79 -19.74
C GLU A 160 12.28 -4.46 -20.05
N GLU A 161 12.53 -3.45 -20.89
CA GLU A 161 13.90 -3.08 -21.31
C GLU A 161 14.76 -2.61 -20.15
N GLN A 162 14.18 -1.85 -19.22
CA GLN A 162 14.88 -1.28 -18.07
C GLN A 162 14.93 -2.22 -16.85
N LEU A 163 14.36 -3.43 -16.97
CA LEU A 163 14.25 -4.39 -15.86
C LEU A 163 13.71 -3.74 -14.59
N VAL A 164 12.57 -3.06 -14.74
CA VAL A 164 11.90 -2.33 -13.66
C VAL A 164 11.27 -3.31 -12.68
N ASP A 165 11.41 -3.02 -11.40
CA ASP A 165 10.81 -3.83 -10.33
C ASP A 165 9.39 -3.36 -9.97
N LEU A 166 9.12 -2.05 -10.15
CA LEU A 166 7.84 -1.44 -9.78
C LEU A 166 7.47 -0.30 -10.73
N VAL A 167 6.26 -0.36 -11.27
CA VAL A 167 5.64 0.76 -12.01
C VAL A 167 4.65 1.48 -11.11
N LEU A 168 4.79 2.80 -10.98
CA LEU A 168 3.90 3.64 -10.19
C LEU A 168 3.07 4.54 -11.12
N LEU A 169 1.75 4.40 -11.10
CA LEU A 169 0.82 5.12 -11.97
C LEU A 169 -0.15 5.98 -11.17
N ALA A 170 -0.40 7.20 -11.63
CA ALA A 170 -1.43 8.07 -11.12
C ALA A 170 -2.68 7.98 -11.98
N ASN A 171 -3.78 7.45 -11.44
CA ASN A 171 -5.07 7.48 -12.11
C ASN A 171 -5.81 8.76 -11.75
N THR A 172 -6.08 9.57 -12.78
CA THR A 172 -6.95 10.74 -12.65
C THR A 172 -8.32 10.37 -13.18
N PRO A 173 -9.33 10.29 -12.31
CA PRO A 173 -10.67 9.93 -12.75
C PRO A 173 -11.20 10.95 -13.74
N VAL A 174 -11.45 10.54 -14.97
CA VAL A 174 -12.13 11.35 -15.98
C VAL A 174 -13.62 11.32 -15.63
N ARG A 175 -14.22 12.49 -15.43
CA ARG A 175 -15.66 12.61 -15.23
C ARG A 175 -16.36 12.39 -16.58
N VAL A 176 -16.80 11.18 -16.82
CA VAL A 176 -17.75 10.89 -17.89
C VAL A 176 -19.17 11.20 -17.36
N ARG A 177 -19.98 11.90 -18.14
CA ARG A 177 -21.39 12.17 -17.85
C ARG A 177 -22.09 10.85 -17.52
N GLY A 178 -22.38 10.60 -16.22
CA GLY A 178 -23.12 9.42 -15.80
C GLY A 178 -22.43 8.52 -14.77
N SER A 179 -21.48 9.01 -13.96
CA SER A 179 -21.06 8.40 -12.68
C SER A 179 -20.13 7.19 -12.68
N VAL A 180 -19.61 6.72 -13.78
CA VAL A 180 -18.59 5.65 -13.73
C VAL A 180 -17.21 6.27 -13.79
N GLN A 181 -16.42 6.03 -12.74
CA GLN A 181 -15.02 6.39 -12.66
C GLN A 181 -14.25 5.47 -13.60
N GLN A 182 -13.97 5.95 -14.81
CA GLN A 182 -13.24 5.16 -15.80
C GLN A 182 -11.75 5.24 -15.51
N ILE A 183 -11.11 4.09 -15.45
CA ILE A 183 -9.65 3.99 -15.41
C ILE A 183 -9.15 4.36 -16.82
N ASP A 184 -8.04 5.08 -16.89
CA ASP A 184 -7.38 5.41 -18.15
C ASP A 184 -7.01 4.10 -18.88
N PRO A 185 -7.32 3.97 -20.19
CA PRO A 185 -7.01 2.77 -20.97
C PRO A 185 -5.52 2.38 -20.94
N ALA A 186 -4.62 3.35 -20.93
CA ALA A 186 -3.19 3.10 -20.80
C ALA A 186 -2.84 2.45 -19.45
N ILE A 187 -3.47 2.90 -18.36
CA ILE A 187 -3.30 2.31 -17.02
C ILE A 187 -3.85 0.89 -17.00
N GLU A 188 -5.04 0.67 -17.57
CA GLU A 188 -5.63 -0.66 -17.66
C GLU A 188 -4.75 -1.64 -18.43
N TYR A 189 -4.17 -1.19 -19.55
CA TYR A 189 -3.24 -1.99 -20.33
C TYR A 189 -1.99 -2.37 -19.54
N VAL A 190 -1.36 -1.40 -18.84
CA VAL A 190 -0.19 -1.64 -18.00
C VAL A 190 -0.50 -2.61 -16.88
N MET A 191 -1.65 -2.47 -16.20
CA MET A 191 -2.05 -3.38 -15.13
C MET A 191 -2.20 -4.84 -15.58
N ARG A 192 -2.55 -5.06 -16.86
CA ARG A 192 -2.74 -6.41 -17.42
C ARG A 192 -1.46 -7.02 -17.97
N ASN A 193 -0.55 -6.21 -18.48
CA ASN A 193 0.57 -6.68 -19.29
C ASN A 193 1.96 -6.37 -18.69
N ALA A 194 2.05 -5.62 -17.59
CA ALA A 194 3.34 -5.29 -17.00
C ALA A 194 4.08 -6.54 -16.50
N PRO A 195 5.40 -6.65 -16.75
CA PRO A 195 6.22 -7.79 -16.31
C PRO A 195 6.58 -7.71 -14.82
N CYS A 196 6.25 -6.61 -14.16
CA CYS A 196 6.61 -6.28 -12.80
C CYS A 196 5.39 -5.85 -11.97
N GLU A 197 5.60 -5.49 -10.72
CA GLU A 197 4.54 -4.99 -9.86
C GLU A 197 4.04 -3.61 -10.32
N VAL A 198 2.73 -3.41 -10.21
CA VAL A 198 2.09 -2.14 -10.59
C VAL A 198 1.32 -1.59 -9.40
N LEU A 199 1.61 -0.36 -9.03
CA LEU A 199 0.88 0.37 -8.01
C LEU A 199 0.16 1.56 -8.65
N VAL A 200 -1.16 1.58 -8.57
CA VAL A 200 -1.98 2.66 -9.10
C VAL A 200 -2.52 3.51 -7.94
N LEU A 201 -2.14 4.78 -7.92
CA LEU A 201 -2.69 5.75 -6.99
C LEU A 201 -3.90 6.43 -7.62
N SER A 202 -5.08 6.12 -7.11
CA SER A 202 -6.31 6.81 -7.51
C SER A 202 -6.60 7.95 -6.52
N GLN A 203 -6.99 9.11 -7.03
CA GLN A 203 -7.55 10.16 -6.18
C GLN A 203 -8.89 9.66 -5.63
N GLY A 204 -8.90 9.29 -4.34
CA GLY A 204 -10.14 9.05 -3.63
C GLY A 204 -10.99 10.32 -3.71
N ARG A 205 -12.29 10.15 -3.91
CA ARG A 205 -13.27 11.22 -3.69
C ARG A 205 -12.98 11.80 -2.31
N THR A 206 -12.37 12.97 -2.24
CA THR A 206 -12.52 13.80 -1.05
C THR A 206 -14.02 14.08 -0.99
N GLY A 207 -14.72 13.32 -0.16
CA GLY A 207 -16.10 13.59 0.13
C GLY A 207 -16.12 15.03 0.62
N VAL A 208 -16.66 15.91 -0.19
CA VAL A 208 -17.23 17.14 0.31
C VAL A 208 -18.26 16.64 1.31
N ARG A 209 -17.85 16.58 2.57
CA ARG A 209 -18.77 16.49 3.70
C ARG A 209 -19.59 17.75 3.58
N SER A 210 -20.71 17.65 2.87
CA SER A 210 -21.72 18.69 2.82
C SER A 210 -22.06 19.02 4.28
N LYS A 211 -21.62 20.18 4.70
CA LYS A 211 -22.09 20.85 5.90
C LYS A 211 -23.53 21.36 5.65
N ASP A 212 -24.37 20.51 5.12
CA ASP A 212 -25.78 20.78 4.94
C ASP A 212 -26.58 20.05 6.03
N GLY A 213 -26.33 20.43 7.26
CA GLY A 213 -27.01 19.78 8.37
C GLY A 213 -26.81 20.50 9.67
N GLU A 214 -26.86 21.86 9.66
CA GLU A 214 -27.10 22.59 10.93
C GLU A 214 -27.30 24.05 10.62
N ASN A 215 -28.53 24.40 10.28
CA ASN A 215 -29.19 25.67 10.65
C ASN A 215 -30.64 25.67 10.15
N THR A 216 -31.46 24.86 10.80
CA THR A 216 -32.90 25.12 10.89
C THR A 216 -33.26 24.96 12.35
N THR A 217 -33.01 26.01 13.11
CA THR A 217 -33.76 26.22 14.34
C THR A 217 -33.78 27.74 14.66
N HIS A 218 -34.99 28.27 14.64
CA HIS A 218 -35.44 29.47 15.36
C HIS A 218 -34.88 30.83 14.95
N GLU A 219 -35.63 31.48 14.10
CA GLU A 219 -36.04 32.84 14.49
C GLU A 219 -37.42 33.16 13.89
N SER A 220 -38.45 32.65 14.54
CA SER A 220 -39.73 33.30 14.64
C SER A 220 -39.63 34.29 15.78
N THR A 221 -39.82 35.55 15.55
CA THR A 221 -40.62 36.36 16.47
C THR A 221 -40.42 37.86 16.20
N THR A 222 -41.49 38.46 15.81
CA THR A 222 -41.95 39.80 16.23
C THR A 222 -41.13 41.04 15.83
N ALA A 223 -41.73 41.84 14.99
CA ALA A 223 -41.93 43.24 15.30
C ALA A 223 -42.98 43.85 14.37
N THR A 224 -44.13 43.90 14.88
CA THR A 224 -45.26 44.81 14.73
C THR A 224 -44.86 46.27 15.04
N LEU A 225 -45.50 47.20 14.31
CA LEU A 225 -45.74 48.59 14.67
C LEU A 225 -44.61 49.61 14.42
N ALA A 226 -44.75 50.64 13.66
CA ALA A 226 -45.68 51.77 13.81
C ALA A 226 -45.39 52.81 12.71
N SER A 227 -46.39 53.23 12.02
CA SER A 227 -46.95 54.61 11.89
C SER A 227 -45.93 55.76 11.71
N ARG A 228 -45.95 56.34 10.61
CA ARG A 228 -46.47 57.70 10.23
C ARG A 228 -45.88 58.06 8.86
#